data_edb2e924c4a2a80380606cdddba55a44
#
_entry.id   edb2e924c4a2a80380606cdddba55a44
#
_cell.length_a   1.000
_cell.length_b   1.000
_cell.length_c   1.000
_cell.angle_alpha   90.00
_cell.angle_beta   90.00
_cell.angle_gamma   90.00
#
_symmetry.space_group_name_H-M   'P 1'
#
loop_
_entity.id
_entity.type
_entity.pdbx_description
1 polymer ?
#
loop_
_entity_poly.entity_id
_entity_poly.type
_entity_poly.pdbx_seq_one_letter_code
_entity_poly.pdbx_strand_id
1 'polypeptide(L)'
;MSRSSIVLDNVGKMYRIGLNAASGSFRDAFSDMVGSSIRRFRGMGEDRSKQEDFWALKDVSFEIKQGEAIGLLGRNGAGKSTLLKVLSRITEPTTGQVRLRGRVGTLLEVGTGFHPDLSGRENIYLNGSILGMRRQEITKKFDEIVAFSEVERFLDTPVKRYSSGMYIRLAFAVAAHLEPEILLVDEILSVGDLEFQKKCLGKMNDVVGHGRTVIFVSHQMESITALTTRCLVFRSGQLILDAPTDEAVRAHVEMSLKGTEQGTAYRSIRNEPDENYLLEARVITSETYGQHTWGEPLTLEFVVHIGRPMAKLCLYATVVNSRGGRVMQVWNFDEDLPFRRRAGDYRLRCEIPKCRLYKGRYSLTVAMTDSRGIIPMELLGDLCPFEVVMGSYLREALDWWEDMANYIEDFTWQPVEPA
;
A
#
# COMPACT_ATOMS: atom_id res chain seq x y z
N MET A 1 36.75 -2.03 6.58
CA MET A 1 35.53 -1.32 7.04
C MET A 1 34.67 -1.01 5.81
N SER A 2 33.47 -1.59 5.72
CA SER A 2 32.53 -1.32 4.61
C SER A 2 32.15 0.16 4.65
N ARG A 3 32.30 0.86 3.51
CA ARG A 3 31.92 2.28 3.40
C ARG A 3 30.41 2.41 3.28
N SER A 4 29.82 3.37 4.02
CA SER A 4 28.40 3.67 3.93
C SER A 4 28.06 4.36 2.60
N SER A 5 27.04 3.85 1.92
CA SER A 5 26.48 4.46 0.71
C SER A 5 25.47 5.56 1.03
N ILE A 6 24.69 5.38 2.09
CA ILE A 6 23.64 6.30 2.52
C ILE A 6 23.79 6.55 4.01
N VAL A 7 23.79 7.83 4.43
CA VAL A 7 23.78 8.23 5.84
C VAL A 7 22.78 9.37 6.01
N LEU A 8 21.83 9.16 6.90
CA LEU A 8 20.90 10.19 7.36
C LEU A 8 21.25 10.57 8.80
N ASP A 9 21.28 11.87 9.07
CA ASP A 9 21.58 12.42 10.38
C ASP A 9 20.50 13.45 10.76
N ASN A 10 19.61 13.07 11.70
CA ASN A 10 18.49 13.86 12.22
C ASN A 10 17.60 14.50 11.13
N VAL A 11 17.31 13.73 10.08
CA VAL A 11 16.56 14.21 8.93
C VAL A 11 15.08 14.41 9.28
N GLY A 12 14.58 15.60 9.02
CA GLY A 12 13.17 15.97 9.13
C GLY A 12 12.66 16.63 7.84
N LYS A 13 11.40 16.36 7.50
CA LYS A 13 10.70 17.01 6.39
C LYS A 13 9.33 17.49 6.85
N MET A 14 9.14 18.78 6.79
CA MET A 14 7.89 19.45 7.14
C MET A 14 7.18 19.96 5.87
N TYR A 15 5.87 19.85 5.85
CA TYR A 15 4.99 20.49 4.88
C TYR A 15 4.00 21.39 5.59
N ARG A 16 3.63 22.50 4.97
CA ARG A 16 2.56 23.37 5.44
C ARG A 16 1.26 23.03 4.75
N ILE A 17 0.24 22.69 5.54
CA ILE A 17 -1.11 22.36 5.04
C ILE A 17 -1.99 23.58 5.28
N GLY A 18 -2.64 24.11 4.23
CA GLY A 18 -3.56 25.25 4.33
C GLY A 18 -4.19 25.57 2.99
N LEU A 19 -5.38 26.16 2.98
CA LEU A 19 -6.22 26.42 1.79
C LEU A 19 -5.64 27.48 0.82
N ASN A 20 -4.43 28.01 1.05
CA ASN A 20 -3.75 28.92 0.15
C ASN A 20 -2.36 28.39 -0.25
N ALA A 21 -2.32 27.23 -0.90
CA ALA A 21 -1.20 26.93 -1.77
C ALA A 21 -1.35 27.81 -3.02
N ALA A 22 -0.67 28.95 -3.05
CA ALA A 22 -0.51 29.74 -4.26
C ALA A 22 0.08 28.80 -5.32
N SER A 23 -0.75 28.35 -6.25
CA SER A 23 -0.31 27.72 -7.47
C SER A 23 0.58 28.74 -8.17
N GLY A 24 1.86 28.40 -8.35
CA GLY A 24 2.88 29.31 -8.88
C GLY A 24 2.67 29.64 -10.36
N SER A 25 1.57 30.29 -10.70
CA SER A 25 1.36 30.94 -11.98
C SER A 25 1.72 32.41 -11.82
N PHE A 26 2.56 32.93 -12.72
CA PHE A 26 2.91 34.35 -12.79
C PHE A 26 1.68 35.26 -12.88
N ARG A 27 0.54 34.74 -13.28
CA ARG A 27 -0.75 35.43 -13.36
C ARG A 27 -1.39 35.68 -12.00
N ASP A 28 -1.22 34.73 -11.06
CA ASP A 28 -1.78 34.81 -9.70
C ASP A 28 -0.97 35.75 -8.82
N ALA A 29 0.39 35.79 -8.98
CA ALA A 29 1.26 36.75 -8.30
C ALA A 29 0.97 38.21 -8.66
N PHE A 30 0.53 38.47 -9.89
CA PHE A 30 0.19 39.83 -10.33
C PHE A 30 -1.19 40.25 -9.83
N SER A 31 -2.16 39.35 -9.70
CA SER A 31 -3.49 39.62 -9.15
C SER A 31 -3.44 39.88 -7.64
N ASP A 32 -2.57 39.20 -6.92
CA ASP A 32 -2.39 39.38 -5.48
C ASP A 32 -1.67 40.68 -5.12
N MET A 33 -0.76 41.13 -5.99
CA MET A 33 -0.08 42.42 -5.79
C MET A 33 -1.02 43.63 -5.95
N VAL A 34 -2.02 43.52 -6.84
CA VAL A 34 -3.04 44.59 -7.02
C VAL A 34 -4.15 44.49 -5.96
N GLY A 35 -4.52 43.24 -5.56
CA GLY A 35 -5.56 43.01 -4.56
C GLY A 35 -5.16 43.35 -3.13
N SER A 36 -3.87 43.19 -2.78
CA SER A 36 -3.35 43.48 -1.43
C SER A 36 -3.39 44.98 -1.07
N SER A 37 -3.21 45.87 -2.06
CA SER A 37 -3.26 47.31 -1.86
C SER A 37 -4.67 47.82 -1.54
N ILE A 38 -5.72 47.18 -2.07
CA ILE A 38 -7.13 47.55 -1.87
C ILE A 38 -7.67 46.99 -0.55
N ARG A 39 -7.20 45.79 -0.10
CA ARG A 39 -7.64 45.19 1.16
C ARG A 39 -7.10 45.92 2.40
N ARG A 40 -5.90 46.47 2.36
CA ARG A 40 -5.35 47.31 3.47
C ARG A 40 -6.17 48.55 3.78
N PHE A 41 -6.93 49.04 2.81
CA PHE A 41 -7.76 50.25 2.98
C PHE A 41 -9.15 49.99 3.59
N ARG A 42 -9.59 48.71 3.68
CA ARG A 42 -10.96 48.34 4.14
C ARG A 42 -11.05 47.74 5.54
N GLY A 43 -9.97 47.66 6.31
CA GLY A 43 -10.02 47.29 7.75
C GLY A 43 -10.70 45.97 8.06
N MET A 44 -10.79 45.03 7.09
CA MET A 44 -11.29 43.70 7.35
C MET A 44 -10.14 42.81 7.85
N GLY A 45 -10.25 42.39 9.10
CA GLY A 45 -9.26 41.58 9.80
C GLY A 45 -8.82 40.37 8.96
N GLU A 46 -7.52 40.11 8.98
CA GLU A 46 -6.89 38.91 8.45
C GLU A 46 -7.51 37.71 9.14
N ASP A 47 -8.35 37.02 8.40
CA ASP A 47 -8.71 35.62 8.75
C ASP A 47 -7.45 34.79 8.56
N ARG A 48 -6.68 34.64 9.62
CA ARG A 48 -5.53 33.72 9.69
C ARG A 48 -6.12 32.30 9.60
N SER A 49 -6.37 31.82 8.38
CA SER A 49 -6.57 30.40 8.15
C SER A 49 -5.40 29.66 8.82
N LYS A 50 -5.70 28.82 9.78
CA LYS A 50 -4.73 28.04 10.55
C LYS A 50 -3.88 27.24 9.56
N GLN A 51 -2.67 27.71 9.28
CA GLN A 51 -1.63 26.93 8.64
C GLN A 51 -1.19 25.89 9.68
N GLU A 52 -1.34 24.64 9.36
CA GLU A 52 -0.90 23.53 10.20
C GLU A 52 0.40 22.97 9.64
N ASP A 53 1.46 22.97 10.45
CA ASP A 53 2.75 22.39 10.10
C ASP A 53 2.66 20.85 10.29
N PHE A 54 2.81 20.11 9.20
CA PHE A 54 2.79 18.66 9.17
C PHE A 54 4.19 18.10 8.95
N TRP A 55 4.70 17.34 9.93
CA TRP A 55 5.97 16.64 9.82
C TRP A 55 5.78 15.28 9.14
N ALA A 56 6.16 15.19 7.88
CA ALA A 56 6.15 13.94 7.13
C ALA A 56 7.33 13.01 7.48
N LEU A 57 8.48 13.61 7.89
CA LEU A 57 9.61 12.94 8.52
C LEU A 57 10.07 13.74 9.72
N LYS A 58 10.45 13.08 10.81
CA LYS A 58 10.90 13.72 12.04
C LYS A 58 12.03 12.93 12.68
N ASP A 59 13.18 13.57 12.83
CA ASP A 59 14.39 13.07 13.53
C ASP A 59 14.83 11.67 13.04
N VAL A 60 14.85 11.46 11.72
CA VAL A 60 15.21 10.17 11.10
C VAL A 60 16.73 10.07 10.97
N SER A 61 17.32 9.04 11.59
CA SER A 61 18.75 8.76 11.51
C SER A 61 18.99 7.28 11.26
N PHE A 62 19.75 6.94 10.24
CA PHE A 62 20.22 5.58 9.94
C PHE A 62 21.36 5.59 8.92
N GLU A 63 21.99 4.44 8.78
CA GLU A 63 23.10 4.23 7.87
C GLU A 63 22.90 2.95 7.05
N ILE A 64 23.16 3.00 5.74
CA ILE A 64 23.14 1.84 4.85
C ILE A 64 24.53 1.66 4.24
N LYS A 65 25.06 0.45 4.37
CA LYS A 65 26.38 0.10 3.83
C LYS A 65 26.29 -0.16 2.31
N GLN A 66 27.42 -0.02 1.66
CA GLN A 66 27.51 -0.36 0.23
C GLN A 66 27.18 -1.84 0.00
N GLY A 67 26.31 -2.12 -0.96
CA GLY A 67 25.88 -3.48 -1.30
C GLY A 67 24.76 -4.03 -0.41
N GLU A 68 24.23 -3.24 0.51
CA GLU A 68 23.13 -3.65 1.38
C GLU A 68 21.79 -3.48 0.67
N ALA A 69 20.93 -4.50 0.72
CA ALA A 69 19.55 -4.43 0.28
C ALA A 69 18.63 -4.34 1.50
N ILE A 70 17.91 -3.24 1.64
CA ILE A 70 17.02 -3.00 2.77
C ILE A 70 15.57 -2.79 2.36
N GLY A 71 14.64 -3.20 3.24
CA GLY A 71 13.22 -2.93 3.10
C GLY A 71 12.79 -1.70 3.91
N LEU A 72 11.84 -0.93 3.38
CA LEU A 72 11.12 0.11 4.13
C LEU A 72 9.70 -0.36 4.41
N LEU A 73 9.38 -0.55 5.68
CA LEU A 73 8.07 -0.99 6.15
C LEU A 73 7.33 0.14 6.87
N GLY A 74 6.01 0.12 6.81
CA GLY A 74 5.16 1.11 7.48
C GLY A 74 3.83 1.29 6.78
N ARG A 75 2.80 1.72 7.51
CA ARG A 75 1.45 1.98 6.98
C ARG A 75 1.47 3.13 5.96
N ASN A 76 0.37 3.30 5.21
CA ASN A 76 0.18 4.48 4.35
C ASN A 76 0.27 5.75 5.21
N GLY A 77 0.99 6.76 4.70
CA GLY A 77 1.27 7.97 5.46
C GLY A 77 2.40 7.87 6.51
N ALA A 78 3.10 6.73 6.64
CA ALA A 78 4.22 6.59 7.58
C ALA A 78 5.48 7.42 7.24
N GLY A 79 5.55 8.03 6.04
CA GLY A 79 6.68 8.84 5.59
C GLY A 79 7.58 8.16 4.55
N LYS A 80 7.33 6.90 4.14
CA LYS A 80 8.16 6.13 3.20
C LYS A 80 8.40 6.87 1.87
N SER A 81 7.34 7.29 1.18
CA SER A 81 7.45 8.00 -0.10
C SER A 81 8.13 9.36 0.04
N THR A 82 7.96 10.04 1.19
CA THR A 82 8.69 11.28 1.48
C THR A 82 10.18 11.02 1.66
N LEU A 83 10.55 9.94 2.35
CA LEU A 83 11.94 9.53 2.49
C LEU A 83 12.57 9.23 1.13
N LEU A 84 11.88 8.46 0.28
CA LEU A 84 12.38 8.18 -1.08
C LEU A 84 12.55 9.46 -1.91
N LYS A 85 11.62 10.43 -1.81
CA LYS A 85 11.76 11.76 -2.47
C LYS A 85 12.97 12.55 -1.96
N VAL A 86 13.28 12.45 -0.68
CA VAL A 86 14.48 13.09 -0.10
C VAL A 86 15.75 12.39 -0.60
N LEU A 87 15.79 11.05 -0.62
CA LEU A 87 16.94 10.27 -1.10
C LEU A 87 17.17 10.45 -2.62
N SER A 88 16.11 10.57 -3.40
CA SER A 88 16.18 10.85 -4.84
C SER A 88 16.46 12.33 -5.17
N ARG A 89 16.60 13.19 -4.16
CA ARG A 89 16.81 14.65 -4.29
C ARG A 89 15.67 15.38 -5.03
N ILE A 90 14.47 14.79 -5.07
CA ILE A 90 13.26 15.47 -5.56
C ILE A 90 12.84 16.57 -4.58
N THR A 91 13.06 16.34 -3.29
CA THR A 91 12.81 17.35 -2.25
C THR A 91 13.96 17.40 -1.26
N GLU A 92 14.26 18.60 -0.77
CA GLU A 92 15.29 18.80 0.27
C GLU A 92 14.71 18.52 1.65
N PRO A 93 15.49 18.01 2.61
CA PRO A 93 15.09 17.92 3.99
C PRO A 93 14.90 19.33 4.59
N THR A 94 13.99 19.45 5.57
CA THR A 94 13.79 20.70 6.32
C THR A 94 14.83 20.83 7.43
N THR A 95 15.21 19.73 8.05
CA THR A 95 16.24 19.65 9.09
C THR A 95 17.15 18.45 8.84
N GLY A 96 18.35 18.47 9.43
CA GLY A 96 19.32 17.39 9.33
C GLY A 96 20.07 17.33 8.02
N GLN A 97 20.80 16.26 7.79
CA GLN A 97 21.66 16.07 6.62
C GLN A 97 21.52 14.68 6.02
N VAL A 98 21.56 14.60 4.68
CA VAL A 98 21.61 13.36 3.91
C VAL A 98 22.92 13.31 3.13
N ARG A 99 23.67 12.25 3.32
CA ARG A 99 24.91 11.97 2.59
C ARG A 99 24.75 10.72 1.73
N LEU A 100 24.91 10.88 0.42
CA LEU A 100 24.81 9.82 -0.57
C LEU A 100 26.14 9.69 -1.30
N ARG A 101 26.61 8.46 -1.48
CA ARG A 101 27.83 8.13 -2.22
C ARG A 101 27.50 7.25 -3.40
N GLY A 102 27.59 7.82 -4.60
CA GLY A 102 27.25 7.19 -5.87
C GLY A 102 26.03 7.84 -6.53
N ARG A 103 25.71 7.35 -7.73
CA ARG A 103 24.51 7.76 -8.48
C ARG A 103 23.29 7.11 -7.84
N VAL A 104 22.22 7.87 -7.71
CA VAL A 104 20.92 7.37 -7.26
C VAL A 104 20.05 7.18 -8.48
N GLY A 105 19.58 5.96 -8.70
CA GLY A 105 18.53 5.63 -9.64
C GLY A 105 17.23 5.37 -8.90
N THR A 106 16.13 5.76 -9.49
CA THR A 106 14.80 5.58 -8.86
C THR A 106 13.85 4.90 -9.83
N LEU A 107 13.07 3.96 -9.30
CA LEU A 107 11.93 3.34 -9.97
C LEU A 107 10.60 3.91 -9.42
N LEU A 108 10.61 5.12 -8.82
CA LEU A 108 9.41 5.73 -8.21
C LEU A 108 8.33 6.08 -9.23
N GLU A 109 8.72 6.43 -10.45
CA GLU A 109 7.82 6.95 -11.48
C GLU A 109 8.13 6.28 -12.83
N VAL A 110 7.92 4.96 -12.91
CA VAL A 110 8.14 4.21 -14.17
C VAL A 110 7.20 4.70 -15.26
N GLY A 111 7.78 5.07 -16.41
CA GLY A 111 7.05 5.61 -17.56
C GLY A 111 6.92 7.14 -17.56
N THR A 112 7.27 7.83 -16.46
CA THR A 112 7.38 9.29 -16.50
C THR A 112 8.48 9.70 -17.47
N GLY A 113 8.15 10.59 -18.42
CA GLY A 113 9.08 11.04 -19.47
C GLY A 113 8.95 10.30 -20.80
N PHE A 114 8.03 9.34 -20.93
CA PHE A 114 7.68 8.81 -22.25
C PHE A 114 6.88 9.86 -23.03
N HIS A 115 7.31 10.11 -24.27
CA HIS A 115 6.59 11.01 -25.17
C HIS A 115 5.63 10.21 -26.05
N PRO A 116 4.34 10.55 -26.05
CA PRO A 116 3.29 9.75 -26.71
C PRO A 116 3.48 9.62 -28.24
N ASP A 117 4.04 10.62 -28.87
CA ASP A 117 4.24 10.64 -30.33
C ASP A 117 5.54 9.96 -30.80
N LEU A 118 6.46 9.68 -29.89
CA LEU A 118 7.69 8.95 -30.19
C LEU A 118 7.43 7.44 -30.20
N SER A 119 8.21 6.73 -31.01
CA SER A 119 8.24 5.26 -31.06
C SER A 119 8.78 4.67 -29.74
N GLY A 120 8.56 3.35 -29.53
CA GLY A 120 9.17 2.64 -28.41
C GLY A 120 10.69 2.76 -28.40
N ARG A 121 11.33 2.67 -29.57
CA ARG A 121 12.78 2.85 -29.76
C ARG A 121 13.25 4.21 -29.27
N GLU A 122 12.60 5.28 -29.72
CA GLU A 122 12.96 6.64 -29.34
C GLU A 122 12.73 6.89 -27.86
N ASN A 123 11.65 6.33 -27.29
CA ASN A 123 11.35 6.42 -25.86
C ASN A 123 12.36 5.67 -24.99
N ILE A 124 12.94 4.55 -25.44
CA ILE A 124 14.05 3.88 -24.74
C ILE A 124 15.23 4.85 -24.56
N TYR A 125 15.63 5.56 -25.64
CA TYR A 125 16.72 6.53 -25.52
C TYR A 125 16.36 7.77 -24.72
N LEU A 126 15.15 8.29 -24.89
CA LEU A 126 14.66 9.46 -24.15
C LEU A 126 14.59 9.16 -22.66
N ASN A 127 13.87 8.10 -22.29
CA ASN A 127 13.65 7.74 -20.90
C ASN A 127 14.95 7.28 -20.21
N GLY A 128 15.77 6.47 -20.89
CA GLY A 128 17.09 6.09 -20.39
C GLY A 128 17.96 7.30 -20.07
N SER A 129 17.93 8.34 -20.93
CA SER A 129 18.66 9.59 -20.69
C SER A 129 18.09 10.40 -19.51
N ILE A 130 16.76 10.48 -19.36
CA ILE A 130 16.08 11.11 -18.21
C ILE A 130 16.47 10.41 -16.91
N LEU A 131 16.54 9.09 -16.93
CA LEU A 131 16.92 8.27 -15.77
C LEU A 131 18.45 8.28 -15.50
N GLY A 132 19.23 9.03 -16.30
CA GLY A 132 20.67 9.25 -16.08
C GLY A 132 21.59 8.25 -16.75
N MET A 133 21.10 7.43 -17.69
CA MET A 133 21.96 6.59 -18.52
C MET A 133 22.68 7.43 -19.60
N ARG A 134 23.94 7.12 -19.86
CA ARG A 134 24.64 7.69 -20.99
C ARG A 134 24.17 7.02 -22.28
N ARG A 135 24.18 7.73 -23.40
CA ARG A 135 23.75 7.18 -24.70
C ARG A 135 24.46 5.87 -25.06
N GLN A 136 25.75 5.76 -24.76
CA GLN A 136 26.52 4.53 -24.99
C GLN A 136 26.03 3.37 -24.12
N GLU A 137 25.63 3.62 -22.88
CA GLU A 137 25.04 2.63 -21.96
C GLU A 137 23.68 2.13 -22.49
N ILE A 138 22.84 3.05 -22.98
CA ILE A 138 21.55 2.71 -23.57
C ILE A 138 21.76 1.83 -24.82
N THR A 139 22.67 2.26 -25.70
CA THR A 139 22.96 1.50 -26.98
C THR A 139 23.47 0.09 -26.66
N LYS A 140 24.33 -0.05 -25.64
CA LYS A 140 24.89 -1.36 -25.26
C LYS A 140 23.79 -2.31 -24.70
N LYS A 141 22.79 -1.76 -24.00
CA LYS A 141 21.72 -2.53 -23.36
C LYS A 141 20.42 -2.57 -24.16
N PHE A 142 20.42 -1.96 -25.34
CA PHE A 142 19.23 -1.77 -26.13
C PHE A 142 18.49 -3.08 -26.42
N ASP A 143 19.21 -4.09 -26.91
CA ASP A 143 18.63 -5.38 -27.27
C ASP A 143 18.10 -6.13 -26.02
N GLU A 144 18.82 -6.02 -24.90
CA GLU A 144 18.36 -6.60 -23.62
C GLU A 144 17.07 -5.94 -23.13
N ILE A 145 16.97 -4.59 -23.22
CA ILE A 145 15.78 -3.83 -22.84
C ILE A 145 14.59 -4.24 -23.71
N VAL A 146 14.80 -4.34 -25.03
CA VAL A 146 13.75 -4.75 -25.97
C VAL A 146 13.28 -6.16 -25.68
N ALA A 147 14.20 -7.12 -25.56
CA ALA A 147 13.88 -8.51 -25.25
C ALA A 147 13.16 -8.66 -23.91
N PHE A 148 13.56 -7.90 -22.88
CA PHE A 148 12.90 -7.93 -21.56
C PHE A 148 11.46 -7.42 -21.63
N SER A 149 11.22 -6.37 -22.42
CA SER A 149 9.90 -5.72 -22.53
C SER A 149 8.88 -6.52 -23.34
N GLU A 150 9.33 -7.44 -24.22
CA GLU A 150 8.50 -8.24 -25.13
C GLU A 150 7.65 -7.40 -26.11
N VAL A 151 8.14 -6.22 -26.50
CA VAL A 151 7.45 -5.31 -27.45
C VAL A 151 8.14 -5.18 -28.79
N GLU A 152 9.01 -6.13 -29.17
CA GLU A 152 9.85 -6.09 -30.38
C GLU A 152 9.05 -5.74 -31.65
N ARG A 153 7.88 -6.34 -31.82
CA ARG A 153 7.01 -6.14 -32.99
C ARG A 153 6.48 -4.72 -33.12
N PHE A 154 6.42 -4.00 -32.01
CA PHE A 154 5.81 -2.67 -31.93
C PHE A 154 6.86 -1.58 -31.70
N LEU A 155 8.14 -1.93 -31.68
CA LEU A 155 9.23 -1.05 -31.29
C LEU A 155 9.28 0.27 -32.05
N ASP A 156 8.95 0.25 -33.35
CA ASP A 156 8.94 1.42 -34.21
C ASP A 156 7.53 2.09 -34.32
N THR A 157 6.59 1.66 -33.50
CA THR A 157 5.24 2.25 -33.38
C THR A 157 5.22 3.31 -32.28
N PRO A 158 4.56 4.47 -32.47
CA PRO A 158 4.37 5.47 -31.43
C PRO A 158 3.69 4.90 -30.19
N VAL A 159 4.22 5.21 -28.98
CA VAL A 159 3.74 4.60 -27.72
C VAL A 159 2.30 4.97 -27.35
N LYS A 160 1.73 6.04 -27.92
CA LYS A 160 0.27 6.35 -27.81
C LYS A 160 -0.62 5.24 -28.35
N ARG A 161 -0.10 4.34 -29.17
CA ARG A 161 -0.82 3.16 -29.72
C ARG A 161 -0.57 1.89 -28.92
N TYR A 162 0.25 1.96 -27.88
CA TYR A 162 0.52 0.81 -27.02
C TYR A 162 -0.67 0.55 -26.11
N SER A 163 -0.89 -0.72 -25.77
CA SER A 163 -1.73 -1.04 -24.62
C SER A 163 -1.07 -0.55 -23.34
N SER A 164 -1.85 -0.37 -22.27
CA SER A 164 -1.31 0.00 -20.95
C SER A 164 -0.23 -0.99 -20.47
N GLY A 165 -0.43 -2.29 -20.74
CA GLY A 165 0.55 -3.33 -20.42
C GLY A 165 1.85 -3.19 -21.20
N MET A 166 1.80 -2.96 -22.52
CA MET A 166 3.00 -2.73 -23.35
C MET A 166 3.77 -1.49 -22.90
N TYR A 167 3.04 -0.40 -22.61
CA TYR A 167 3.62 0.85 -22.13
C TYR A 167 4.42 0.62 -20.84
N ILE A 168 3.80 -0.02 -19.86
CA ILE A 168 4.40 -0.28 -18.55
C ILE A 168 5.56 -1.28 -18.66
N ARG A 169 5.45 -2.34 -19.47
CA ARG A 169 6.54 -3.30 -19.70
C ARG A 169 7.76 -2.63 -20.29
N LEU A 170 7.59 -1.76 -21.31
CA LEU A 170 8.71 -1.04 -21.90
C LEU A 170 9.35 -0.07 -20.91
N ALA A 171 8.55 0.70 -20.19
CA ALA A 171 9.01 1.65 -19.20
C ALA A 171 9.80 0.97 -18.07
N PHE A 172 9.28 -0.17 -17.57
CA PHE A 172 9.97 -0.96 -16.55
C PHE A 172 11.26 -1.60 -17.10
N ALA A 173 11.25 -2.08 -18.37
CA ALA A 173 12.45 -2.64 -19.00
C ALA A 173 13.58 -1.63 -19.02
N VAL A 174 13.32 -0.38 -19.40
CA VAL A 174 14.35 0.68 -19.36
C VAL A 174 14.86 0.89 -17.93
N ALA A 175 13.95 1.02 -16.99
CA ALA A 175 14.27 1.31 -15.59
C ALA A 175 15.03 0.14 -14.90
N ALA A 176 14.68 -1.11 -15.19
CA ALA A 176 15.32 -2.30 -14.63
C ALA A 176 16.75 -2.53 -15.17
N HIS A 177 17.10 -1.88 -16.29
CA HIS A 177 18.45 -1.92 -16.86
C HIS A 177 19.32 -0.73 -16.45
N LEU A 178 18.81 0.13 -15.55
CA LEU A 178 19.66 1.10 -14.85
C LEU A 178 20.70 0.38 -14.00
N GLU A 179 21.89 0.94 -13.97
CA GLU A 179 23.00 0.44 -13.14
C GLU A 179 23.55 1.55 -12.22
N PRO A 180 22.73 2.11 -11.32
CA PRO A 180 23.22 3.05 -10.33
C PRO A 180 23.89 2.31 -9.18
N GLU A 181 24.71 2.99 -8.40
CA GLU A 181 25.28 2.48 -7.16
C GLU A 181 24.25 2.36 -6.04
N ILE A 182 23.21 3.20 -6.08
CA ILE A 182 22.06 3.22 -5.15
C ILE A 182 20.78 3.15 -5.97
N LEU A 183 19.94 2.14 -5.73
CA LEU A 183 18.67 1.95 -6.41
C LEU A 183 17.51 2.08 -5.40
N LEU A 184 16.53 2.94 -5.71
CA LEU A 184 15.32 3.13 -4.95
C LEU A 184 14.14 2.50 -5.70
N VAL A 185 13.48 1.53 -5.09
CA VAL A 185 12.37 0.76 -5.69
C VAL A 185 11.11 0.96 -4.87
N ASP A 186 10.03 1.47 -5.50
CA ASP A 186 8.73 1.64 -4.87
C ASP A 186 7.72 0.74 -5.57
N GLU A 187 6.83 0.11 -4.86
CA GLU A 187 5.64 -0.74 -5.21
C GLU A 187 5.48 -1.25 -6.67
N ILE A 188 6.33 -0.83 -7.59
CA ILE A 188 6.23 -1.04 -9.05
C ILE A 188 6.43 -2.51 -9.45
N LEU A 189 6.93 -3.36 -8.54
CA LEU A 189 7.12 -4.80 -8.82
C LEU A 189 5.80 -5.56 -9.04
N SER A 190 4.66 -4.95 -8.72
CA SER A 190 3.32 -5.53 -8.93
C SER A 190 2.72 -5.24 -10.32
N VAL A 191 3.51 -4.68 -11.24
CA VAL A 191 3.05 -4.23 -12.56
C VAL A 191 3.13 -5.34 -13.60
N GLY A 192 2.11 -5.43 -14.47
CA GLY A 192 2.02 -6.42 -15.53
C GLY A 192 1.34 -7.72 -15.08
N ASP A 193 1.46 -8.77 -15.89
CA ASP A 193 0.98 -10.10 -15.54
C ASP A 193 1.97 -10.87 -14.64
N LEU A 194 1.55 -12.00 -14.12
CA LEU A 194 2.35 -12.82 -13.19
C LEU A 194 3.71 -13.25 -13.77
N GLU A 195 3.77 -13.48 -15.09
CA GLU A 195 5.02 -13.90 -15.74
C GLU A 195 6.02 -12.72 -15.79
N PHE A 196 5.54 -11.53 -16.13
CA PHE A 196 6.36 -10.33 -16.14
C PHE A 196 6.81 -9.94 -14.73
N GLN A 197 5.93 -10.06 -13.73
CA GLN A 197 6.29 -9.83 -12.33
C GLN A 197 7.43 -10.75 -11.86
N LYS A 198 7.39 -12.04 -12.23
CA LYS A 198 8.50 -12.98 -11.94
C LYS A 198 9.81 -12.56 -12.62
N LYS A 199 9.75 -12.09 -13.86
CA LYS A 199 10.94 -11.53 -14.57
C LYS A 199 11.49 -10.30 -13.85
N CYS A 200 10.60 -9.40 -13.37
CA CYS A 200 10.99 -8.20 -12.62
C CYS A 200 11.70 -8.59 -11.32
N LEU A 201 11.14 -9.53 -10.55
CA LEU A 201 11.76 -10.03 -9.32
C LEU A 201 13.12 -10.70 -9.57
N GLY A 202 13.21 -11.52 -10.62
CA GLY A 202 14.48 -12.12 -11.05
C GLY A 202 15.55 -11.07 -11.33
N LYS A 203 15.20 -10.02 -12.10
CA LYS A 203 16.12 -8.92 -12.41
C LYS A 203 16.56 -8.14 -11.17
N MET A 204 15.63 -7.94 -10.19
CA MET A 204 15.98 -7.29 -8.92
C MET A 204 16.94 -8.15 -8.08
N ASN A 205 16.75 -9.48 -8.04
CA ASN A 205 17.70 -10.39 -7.40
C ASN A 205 19.10 -10.29 -8.02
N ASP A 206 19.20 -10.20 -9.35
CA ASP A 206 20.47 -10.01 -10.03
C ASP A 206 21.14 -8.69 -9.62
N VAL A 207 20.36 -7.61 -9.52
CA VAL A 207 20.85 -6.29 -9.09
C VAL A 207 21.42 -6.34 -7.67
N VAL A 208 20.72 -7.01 -6.75
CA VAL A 208 21.19 -7.22 -5.37
C VAL A 208 22.43 -8.11 -5.36
N GLY A 209 22.44 -9.21 -6.12
CA GLY A 209 23.56 -10.14 -6.23
C GLY A 209 24.85 -9.50 -6.75
N HIS A 210 24.77 -8.42 -7.53
CA HIS A 210 25.91 -7.64 -8.00
C HIS A 210 26.44 -6.61 -6.98
N GLY A 211 25.99 -6.66 -5.71
CA GLY A 211 26.51 -5.83 -4.64
C GLY A 211 26.10 -4.36 -4.70
N ARG A 212 24.96 -4.04 -5.30
CA ARG A 212 24.40 -2.68 -5.33
C ARG A 212 23.61 -2.41 -4.07
N THR A 213 23.61 -1.15 -3.64
CA THR A 213 22.78 -0.72 -2.50
C THR A 213 21.36 -0.51 -2.99
N VAL A 214 20.39 -1.22 -2.40
CA VAL A 214 18.99 -1.16 -2.83
C VAL A 214 18.08 -0.86 -1.66
N ILE A 215 17.13 0.05 -1.87
CA ILE A 215 16.04 0.31 -0.92
C ILE A 215 14.74 -0.11 -1.58
N PHE A 216 14.07 -1.08 -0.98
CA PHE A 216 12.78 -1.59 -1.44
C PHE A 216 11.64 -1.06 -0.58
N VAL A 217 10.59 -0.54 -1.21
CA VAL A 217 9.29 -0.29 -0.60
C VAL A 217 8.28 -1.20 -1.27
N SER A 218 7.64 -2.07 -0.52
CA SER A 218 6.58 -2.93 -1.03
C SER A 218 5.55 -3.21 0.04
N HIS A 219 4.30 -3.38 -0.36
CA HIS A 219 3.24 -3.93 0.49
C HIS A 219 3.24 -5.46 0.49
N GLN A 220 3.97 -6.09 -0.43
CA GLN A 220 4.12 -7.55 -0.50
C GLN A 220 5.27 -7.98 0.41
N MET A 221 4.94 -8.53 1.58
CA MET A 221 5.96 -8.96 2.56
C MET A 221 6.86 -10.08 2.03
N GLU A 222 6.33 -10.95 1.16
CA GLU A 222 7.12 -11.99 0.48
C GLU A 222 8.27 -11.41 -0.34
N SER A 223 7.99 -10.36 -1.14
CA SER A 223 9.02 -9.68 -1.94
C SER A 223 10.08 -9.04 -1.04
N ILE A 224 9.67 -8.42 0.07
CA ILE A 224 10.59 -7.84 1.05
C ILE A 224 11.47 -8.93 1.66
N THR A 225 10.88 -10.04 2.12
CA THR A 225 11.62 -11.14 2.75
C THR A 225 12.58 -11.80 1.77
N ALA A 226 12.20 -11.94 0.51
CA ALA A 226 13.06 -12.55 -0.53
C ALA A 226 14.24 -11.67 -0.97
N LEU A 227 14.07 -10.34 -0.95
CA LEU A 227 15.02 -9.39 -1.54
C LEU A 227 15.89 -8.65 -0.53
N THR A 228 15.54 -8.67 0.77
CA THR A 228 16.20 -7.86 1.77
C THR A 228 16.70 -8.67 2.96
N THR A 229 17.78 -8.22 3.58
CA THR A 229 18.34 -8.84 4.80
C THR A 229 18.04 -8.03 6.06
N ARG A 230 17.61 -6.77 5.90
CA ARG A 230 17.35 -5.81 6.97
C ARG A 230 16.22 -4.89 6.55
N CYS A 231 15.39 -4.47 7.49
CA CYS A 231 14.31 -3.54 7.24
C CYS A 231 14.28 -2.39 8.25
N LEU A 232 13.84 -1.24 7.76
CA LEU A 232 13.54 -0.03 8.54
C LEU A 232 12.04 0.12 8.64
N VAL A 233 11.50 0.12 9.86
CA VAL A 233 10.05 0.26 10.11
C VAL A 233 9.72 1.69 10.49
N PHE A 234 8.84 2.31 9.71
CA PHE A 234 8.40 3.70 9.90
C PHE A 234 6.99 3.78 10.45
N ARG A 235 6.78 4.75 11.35
CA ARG A 235 5.47 5.10 11.88
C ARG A 235 5.40 6.62 12.10
N SER A 236 4.37 7.28 11.54
CA SER A 236 4.12 8.72 11.71
C SER A 236 5.36 9.59 11.47
N GLY A 237 6.11 9.30 10.40
CA GLY A 237 7.31 10.05 10.02
C GLY A 237 8.58 9.72 10.80
N GLN A 238 8.56 8.77 11.71
CA GLN A 238 9.72 8.37 12.53
C GLN A 238 10.17 6.95 12.23
N LEU A 239 11.47 6.70 12.33
CA LEU A 239 12.05 5.37 12.34
C LEU A 239 11.88 4.76 13.74
N ILE A 240 11.11 3.66 13.83
CA ILE A 240 10.81 3.02 15.11
C ILE A 240 11.55 1.70 15.33
N LEU A 241 11.98 1.07 14.25
CA LEU A 241 12.77 -0.17 14.33
C LEU A 241 13.71 -0.27 13.14
N ASP A 242 14.92 -0.74 13.40
CA ASP A 242 15.95 -1.08 12.44
C ASP A 242 16.48 -2.47 12.82
N ALA A 243 16.08 -3.50 12.07
CA ALA A 243 16.30 -4.89 12.44
C ALA A 243 16.44 -5.81 11.21
N PRO A 244 16.91 -7.05 11.39
CA PRO A 244 16.85 -8.09 10.36
C PRO A 244 15.43 -8.25 9.80
N THR A 245 15.30 -8.60 8.52
CA THR A 245 14.03 -8.61 7.79
C THR A 245 12.94 -9.39 8.52
N ASP A 246 13.20 -10.60 8.99
CA ASP A 246 12.21 -11.44 9.67
C ASP A 246 11.67 -10.81 10.97
N GLU A 247 12.55 -10.17 11.73
CA GLU A 247 12.19 -9.48 12.97
C GLU A 247 11.37 -8.21 12.66
N ALA A 248 11.83 -7.42 11.70
CA ALA A 248 11.15 -6.19 11.30
C ALA A 248 9.77 -6.45 10.68
N VAL A 249 9.64 -7.50 9.87
CA VAL A 249 8.35 -7.93 9.31
C VAL A 249 7.40 -8.36 10.43
N ARG A 250 7.86 -9.22 11.37
CA ARG A 250 7.05 -9.59 12.54
C ARG A 250 6.62 -8.38 13.36
N ALA A 251 7.57 -7.49 13.68
CA ALA A 251 7.27 -6.27 14.42
C ALA A 251 6.28 -5.37 13.67
N HIS A 252 6.46 -5.19 12.35
CA HIS A 252 5.54 -4.41 11.53
C HIS A 252 4.12 -4.99 11.54
N VAL A 253 4.01 -6.30 11.44
CA VAL A 253 2.74 -7.04 11.57
C VAL A 253 2.14 -6.84 12.96
N GLU A 254 2.92 -7.08 14.02
CA GLU A 254 2.46 -6.87 15.40
C GLU A 254 2.07 -5.42 15.67
N MET A 255 2.81 -4.44 15.15
CA MET A 255 2.46 -3.02 15.29
C MET A 255 1.21 -2.65 14.50
N SER A 256 0.99 -3.27 13.36
CA SER A 256 -0.26 -3.15 12.61
C SER A 256 -1.43 -3.76 13.36
N LEU A 257 -1.16 -4.79 14.16
CA LEU A 257 -2.11 -5.43 15.08
C LEU A 257 -2.23 -4.67 16.42
N LYS A 258 -1.12 -4.18 17.00
CA LYS A 258 -1.05 -3.44 18.29
C LYS A 258 -1.39 -1.95 18.19
N GLY A 259 -1.44 -1.39 16.98
CA GLY A 259 -1.98 -0.03 16.75
C GLY A 259 -3.46 0.07 17.07
N THR A 260 -4.04 -1.05 17.43
CA THR A 260 -5.33 -1.27 18.03
C THR A 260 -5.11 -2.22 19.22
N GLU A 261 -5.08 -1.75 20.45
CA GLU A 261 -5.57 -2.56 21.59
C GLU A 261 -6.99 -3.08 21.32
N GLN A 262 -7.50 -2.81 20.12
CA GLN A 262 -8.76 -3.21 19.51
C GLN A 262 -8.52 -3.73 18.05
N GLY A 263 -7.44 -4.48 17.78
CA GLY A 263 -7.04 -4.93 16.43
C GLY A 263 -8.13 -5.58 15.58
N THR A 264 -9.12 -6.16 16.23
CA THR A 264 -10.32 -6.76 15.64
C THR A 264 -11.56 -5.90 15.80
N ALA A 265 -11.43 -4.60 16.12
CA ALA A 265 -12.55 -3.69 16.37
C ALA A 265 -12.40 -2.38 15.58
N TYR A 266 -13.52 -1.86 15.13
CA TYR A 266 -13.71 -0.54 14.53
C TYR A 266 -14.69 0.25 15.39
N ARG A 267 -14.45 1.55 15.56
CA ARG A 267 -15.37 2.49 16.15
C ARG A 267 -15.44 3.77 15.35
N SER A 268 -16.65 4.17 14.99
CA SER A 268 -16.90 5.43 14.30
C SER A 268 -16.67 6.63 15.23
N ILE A 269 -16.13 7.71 14.66
CA ILE A 269 -16.05 9.01 15.33
C ILE A 269 -17.23 9.93 14.97
N ARG A 270 -18.16 9.43 14.13
CA ARG A 270 -19.36 10.19 13.72
C ARG A 270 -20.28 10.39 14.90
N ASN A 271 -20.97 11.53 14.94
CA ASN A 271 -21.98 11.88 15.90
C ASN A 271 -23.12 12.61 15.15
N GLU A 272 -23.82 11.88 14.30
CA GLU A 272 -24.88 12.38 13.43
C GLU A 272 -26.20 11.69 13.78
N PRO A 273 -26.98 12.26 14.72
CA PRO A 273 -28.14 11.58 15.33
C PRO A 273 -29.28 11.29 14.32
N ASP A 274 -29.31 11.99 13.20
CA ASP A 274 -30.34 11.85 12.18
C ASP A 274 -29.92 10.93 11.00
N GLU A 275 -28.75 10.33 11.05
CA GLU A 275 -28.24 9.44 9.99
C GLU A 275 -28.15 7.98 10.45
N ASN A 276 -28.08 7.07 9.50
CA ASN A 276 -27.88 5.64 9.74
C ASN A 276 -26.43 5.30 9.40
N TYR A 277 -25.66 4.80 10.37
CA TYR A 277 -24.25 4.46 10.17
C TYR A 277 -23.78 3.36 11.10
N LEU A 278 -22.66 2.73 10.73
CA LEU A 278 -21.98 1.75 11.57
C LEU A 278 -21.24 2.46 12.69
N LEU A 279 -21.66 2.21 13.94
CA LEU A 279 -21.04 2.79 15.13
C LEU A 279 -19.81 1.98 15.57
N GLU A 280 -19.95 0.64 15.62
CA GLU A 280 -18.87 -0.27 16.00
C GLU A 280 -18.94 -1.54 15.15
N ALA A 281 -17.76 -2.11 14.84
CA ALA A 281 -17.62 -3.48 14.33
C ALA A 281 -16.51 -4.19 15.09
N ARG A 282 -16.66 -5.50 15.29
CA ARG A 282 -15.65 -6.33 15.94
C ARG A 282 -15.66 -7.75 15.36
N VAL A 283 -14.46 -8.30 15.19
CA VAL A 283 -14.25 -9.72 14.95
C VAL A 283 -13.76 -10.36 16.24
N ILE A 284 -14.47 -11.37 16.74
CA ILE A 284 -14.07 -12.15 17.91
C ILE A 284 -13.43 -13.43 17.41
N THR A 285 -12.12 -13.53 17.58
CA THR A 285 -11.29 -14.65 17.17
C THR A 285 -11.09 -15.65 18.31
N SER A 286 -10.73 -16.89 17.99
CA SER A 286 -10.46 -17.95 18.99
C SER A 286 -9.23 -17.68 19.85
N GLU A 287 -8.26 -16.93 19.32
CA GLU A 287 -6.99 -16.60 19.98
C GLU A 287 -6.87 -15.08 20.21
N THR A 288 -5.93 -14.72 21.07
CA THR A 288 -5.59 -13.31 21.32
C THR A 288 -4.95 -12.66 20.10
N TYR A 289 -4.93 -11.33 20.06
CA TYR A 289 -4.27 -10.50 19.04
C TYR A 289 -4.83 -10.67 17.60
N GLY A 290 -6.10 -11.08 17.46
CA GLY A 290 -6.74 -11.20 16.16
C GLY A 290 -6.34 -12.46 15.39
N GLN A 291 -5.70 -13.43 16.02
CA GLN A 291 -5.50 -14.76 15.45
C GLN A 291 -6.71 -15.63 15.65
N HIS A 292 -7.05 -16.41 14.65
CA HIS A 292 -8.18 -17.34 14.65
C HIS A 292 -7.76 -18.72 14.14
N THR A 293 -7.99 -19.73 14.94
CA THR A 293 -7.67 -21.11 14.55
C THR A 293 -8.71 -21.62 13.56
N TRP A 294 -8.27 -22.19 12.45
CA TRP A 294 -9.14 -22.80 11.46
C TRP A 294 -10.06 -23.85 12.09
N GLY A 295 -11.33 -23.83 11.71
CA GLY A 295 -12.33 -24.74 12.20
C GLY A 295 -13.04 -24.32 13.47
N GLU A 296 -12.50 -23.34 14.23
CA GLU A 296 -13.14 -22.79 15.40
C GLU A 296 -14.28 -21.81 15.05
N PRO A 297 -15.22 -21.56 15.97
CA PRO A 297 -16.31 -20.60 15.75
C PRO A 297 -15.79 -19.16 15.64
N LEU A 298 -16.17 -18.46 14.57
CA LEU A 298 -15.86 -17.04 14.36
C LEU A 298 -17.10 -16.18 14.59
N THR A 299 -16.97 -15.13 15.39
CA THR A 299 -18.10 -14.23 15.67
C THR A 299 -17.81 -12.83 15.13
N LEU A 300 -18.80 -12.25 14.46
CA LEU A 300 -18.80 -10.86 14.01
C LEU A 300 -19.86 -10.08 14.81
N GLU A 301 -19.47 -9.01 15.46
CA GLU A 301 -20.37 -8.11 16.18
C GLU A 301 -20.40 -6.74 15.51
N PHE A 302 -21.58 -6.14 15.42
CA PHE A 302 -21.80 -4.82 14.89
C PHE A 302 -22.69 -4.01 15.81
N VAL A 303 -22.40 -2.73 16.00
CA VAL A 303 -23.30 -1.75 16.59
C VAL A 303 -23.66 -0.75 15.52
N VAL A 304 -24.95 -0.61 15.27
CA VAL A 304 -25.48 0.24 14.21
C VAL A 304 -26.29 1.36 14.83
N HIS A 305 -26.00 2.60 14.47
CA HIS A 305 -26.84 3.74 14.80
C HIS A 305 -27.92 3.92 13.75
N ILE A 306 -29.18 3.99 14.18
CA ILE A 306 -30.34 4.25 13.34
C ILE A 306 -30.91 5.60 13.74
N GLY A 307 -30.63 6.64 12.96
CA GLY A 307 -31.23 7.96 13.14
C GLY A 307 -32.59 8.06 12.44
N ARG A 308 -32.71 7.45 11.25
CA ARG A 308 -33.97 7.42 10.48
C ARG A 308 -34.43 5.98 10.26
N PRO A 309 -35.52 5.54 10.90
CA PRO A 309 -36.05 4.20 10.71
C PRO A 309 -36.41 3.94 9.24
N MET A 310 -35.93 2.81 8.70
CA MET A 310 -36.18 2.37 7.33
C MET A 310 -36.72 0.94 7.31
N ALA A 311 -37.80 0.72 6.57
CA ALA A 311 -38.47 -0.60 6.52
C ALA A 311 -37.62 -1.70 5.87
N LYS A 312 -36.57 -1.36 5.14
CA LYS A 312 -35.81 -2.28 4.30
C LYS A 312 -34.29 -2.08 4.39
N LEU A 313 -33.83 -1.70 5.56
CA LEU A 313 -32.38 -1.59 5.83
C LEU A 313 -31.73 -2.97 5.87
N CYS A 314 -30.61 -3.13 5.22
CA CYS A 314 -29.77 -4.34 5.23
C CYS A 314 -28.36 -3.98 5.65
N LEU A 315 -27.79 -4.78 6.56
CA LEU A 315 -26.37 -4.79 6.88
C LEU A 315 -25.74 -6.02 6.24
N TYR A 316 -24.65 -5.84 5.50
CA TYR A 316 -23.83 -6.96 5.08
C TYR A 316 -22.35 -6.70 5.40
N ALA A 317 -21.65 -7.77 5.71
CA ALA A 317 -20.21 -7.77 5.89
C ALA A 317 -19.58 -8.81 4.94
N THR A 318 -18.56 -8.37 4.24
CA THR A 318 -17.76 -9.20 3.34
C THR A 318 -16.38 -9.38 3.95
N VAL A 319 -15.94 -10.62 4.11
CA VAL A 319 -14.57 -10.95 4.44
C VAL A 319 -13.73 -10.86 3.18
N VAL A 320 -12.65 -10.10 3.25
CA VAL A 320 -11.74 -9.82 2.14
C VAL A 320 -10.36 -10.33 2.50
N ASN A 321 -9.68 -11.03 1.59
CA ASN A 321 -8.32 -11.49 1.79
C ASN A 321 -7.29 -10.38 1.55
N SER A 322 -6.02 -10.63 1.85
CA SER A 322 -4.90 -9.70 1.69
C SER A 322 -4.72 -9.16 0.26
N ARG A 323 -5.27 -9.84 -0.76
CA ARG A 323 -5.24 -9.45 -2.18
C ARG A 323 -6.47 -8.65 -2.61
N GLY A 324 -7.37 -8.31 -1.69
CA GLY A 324 -8.64 -7.63 -2.00
C GLY A 324 -9.73 -8.55 -2.57
N GLY A 325 -9.50 -9.86 -2.60
CA GLY A 325 -10.49 -10.84 -3.03
C GLY A 325 -11.58 -11.04 -1.98
N ARG A 326 -12.85 -11.01 -2.40
CA ARG A 326 -14.01 -11.30 -1.54
C ARG A 326 -14.13 -12.80 -1.36
N VAL A 327 -14.01 -13.29 -0.12
CA VAL A 327 -13.97 -14.75 0.15
C VAL A 327 -15.20 -15.27 0.86
N MET A 328 -15.88 -14.42 1.64
CA MET A 328 -17.11 -14.79 2.34
C MET A 328 -17.97 -13.55 2.54
N GLN A 329 -19.27 -13.69 2.48
CA GLN A 329 -20.21 -12.61 2.77
C GLN A 329 -21.31 -13.11 3.71
N VAL A 330 -21.60 -12.29 4.71
CA VAL A 330 -22.73 -12.46 5.62
C VAL A 330 -23.63 -11.25 5.51
N TRP A 331 -24.94 -11.46 5.64
CA TRP A 331 -25.93 -10.38 5.53
C TRP A 331 -27.10 -10.62 6.49
N ASN A 332 -27.74 -9.52 6.83
CA ASN A 332 -28.94 -9.51 7.61
C ASN A 332 -30.08 -8.90 6.78
N PHE A 333 -30.96 -9.76 6.25
CA PHE A 333 -32.17 -9.38 5.52
C PHE A 333 -33.45 -9.62 6.29
N ASP A 334 -33.37 -10.07 7.53
CA ASP A 334 -34.53 -10.40 8.32
C ASP A 334 -35.38 -9.14 8.58
N GLU A 335 -36.61 -9.15 8.04
CA GLU A 335 -37.55 -8.03 8.14
C GLU A 335 -38.12 -7.84 9.56
N ASP A 336 -38.02 -8.84 10.41
CA ASP A 336 -38.59 -8.84 11.75
C ASP A 336 -37.67 -8.24 12.82
N LEU A 337 -36.43 -7.88 12.48
CA LEU A 337 -35.48 -7.32 13.45
C LEU A 337 -35.86 -5.92 13.89
N PRO A 338 -35.89 -5.65 15.24
CA PRO A 338 -36.33 -4.38 15.81
C PRO A 338 -35.55 -3.16 15.33
N PHE A 339 -34.25 -3.29 15.03
CA PHE A 339 -33.39 -2.18 14.69
C PHE A 339 -33.82 -1.38 13.44
N ARG A 340 -34.76 -1.91 12.65
CA ARG A 340 -35.27 -1.24 11.46
C ARG A 340 -36.44 -0.28 11.75
N ARG A 341 -37.08 -0.42 12.93
CA ARG A 341 -38.40 0.20 13.22
C ARG A 341 -38.33 1.44 14.08
N ARG A 342 -37.22 1.64 14.81
CA ARG A 342 -37.07 2.77 15.75
C ARG A 342 -35.68 3.38 15.61
N ALA A 343 -35.54 4.66 15.94
CA ALA A 343 -34.24 5.29 16.12
C ALA A 343 -33.57 4.77 17.39
N GLY A 344 -32.24 4.64 17.36
CA GLY A 344 -31.43 4.16 18.48
C GLY A 344 -30.24 3.30 18.01
N ASP A 345 -29.45 2.84 18.98
CA ASP A 345 -28.29 2.00 18.76
C ASP A 345 -28.66 0.52 18.92
N TYR A 346 -28.28 -0.28 17.96
CA TYR A 346 -28.60 -1.71 17.91
C TYR A 346 -27.34 -2.55 17.78
N ARG A 347 -27.23 -3.58 18.66
CA ARG A 347 -26.15 -4.57 18.56
C ARG A 347 -26.63 -5.79 17.80
N LEU A 348 -25.86 -6.17 16.78
CA LEU A 348 -26.07 -7.33 15.94
C LEU A 348 -24.89 -8.28 16.12
N ARG A 349 -25.15 -9.58 16.20
CA ARG A 349 -24.15 -10.62 16.30
C ARG A 349 -24.38 -11.69 15.25
N CYS A 350 -23.35 -12.00 14.48
CA CYS A 350 -23.34 -13.06 13.50
C CYS A 350 -22.33 -14.12 13.95
N GLU A 351 -22.80 -15.34 14.17
CA GLU A 351 -21.97 -16.48 14.54
C GLU A 351 -21.74 -17.39 13.33
N ILE A 352 -20.49 -17.67 13.02
CA ILE A 352 -20.06 -18.61 12.02
C ILE A 352 -19.57 -19.84 12.79
N PRO A 353 -20.34 -20.93 12.84
CA PRO A 353 -20.06 -22.05 13.74
C PRO A 353 -18.71 -22.73 13.49
N LYS A 354 -18.25 -22.71 12.25
CA LYS A 354 -16.96 -23.26 11.83
C LYS A 354 -16.33 -22.34 10.79
N CYS A 355 -15.23 -21.70 11.14
CA CYS A 355 -14.48 -20.87 10.20
C CYS A 355 -13.66 -21.79 9.28
N ARG A 356 -13.99 -21.80 7.99
CA ARG A 356 -13.33 -22.60 6.95
C ARG A 356 -12.43 -21.76 6.03
N LEU A 357 -12.16 -20.51 6.40
CA LEU A 357 -11.21 -19.65 5.69
C LEU A 357 -9.83 -20.30 5.73
N TYR A 358 -9.13 -20.29 4.60
CA TYR A 358 -7.78 -20.82 4.52
C TYR A 358 -6.79 -19.96 5.35
N LYS A 359 -5.60 -20.49 5.62
CA LYS A 359 -4.50 -19.76 6.25
C LYS A 359 -4.27 -18.42 5.51
N GLY A 360 -4.26 -17.31 6.22
CA GLY A 360 -4.02 -16.00 5.63
C GLY A 360 -4.60 -14.85 6.45
N ARG A 361 -4.44 -13.64 5.91
CA ARG A 361 -4.95 -12.41 6.53
C ARG A 361 -6.21 -11.94 5.85
N TYR A 362 -7.12 -11.47 6.69
CA TYR A 362 -8.44 -11.04 6.28
C TYR A 362 -8.81 -9.72 6.96
N SER A 363 -9.72 -8.99 6.32
CA SER A 363 -10.38 -7.82 6.89
C SER A 363 -11.88 -7.86 6.54
N LEU A 364 -12.65 -6.96 7.14
CA LEU A 364 -14.06 -6.80 6.83
C LEU A 364 -14.26 -5.58 5.93
N THR A 365 -15.12 -5.74 4.93
CA THR A 365 -15.82 -4.64 4.28
C THR A 365 -17.28 -4.69 4.72
N VAL A 366 -17.73 -3.65 5.43
CA VAL A 366 -19.09 -3.57 5.96
C VAL A 366 -19.87 -2.52 5.20
N ALA A 367 -21.09 -2.83 4.81
CA ALA A 367 -21.97 -1.87 4.18
C ALA A 367 -23.39 -1.93 4.72
N MET A 368 -24.03 -0.78 4.75
CA MET A 368 -25.47 -0.62 4.97
C MET A 368 -26.13 -0.16 3.69
N THR A 369 -27.22 -0.82 3.33
CA THR A 369 -27.98 -0.51 2.11
C THR A 369 -29.48 -0.51 2.37
N ASP A 370 -30.24 0.06 1.46
CA ASP A 370 -31.67 -0.23 1.33
C ASP A 370 -31.87 -1.64 0.76
N SER A 371 -33.07 -2.18 0.80
CA SER A 371 -33.37 -3.55 0.35
C SER A 371 -33.12 -3.84 -1.12
N ARG A 372 -32.83 -2.84 -1.93
CA ARG A 372 -32.51 -3.04 -3.35
C ARG A 372 -31.04 -3.37 -3.55
N GLY A 373 -30.18 -3.12 -2.54
CA GLY A 373 -28.78 -3.52 -2.54
C GLY A 373 -27.88 -2.84 -3.58
N ILE A 374 -28.42 -1.89 -4.34
CA ILE A 374 -27.77 -1.37 -5.55
C ILE A 374 -26.77 -0.27 -5.19
N ILE A 375 -27.09 0.57 -4.21
CA ILE A 375 -26.20 1.67 -3.78
C ILE A 375 -26.07 1.59 -2.26
N PRO A 376 -24.87 1.35 -1.72
CA PRO A 376 -24.67 1.39 -0.27
C PRO A 376 -24.83 2.83 0.25
N MET A 377 -25.57 2.98 1.33
CA MET A 377 -25.69 4.24 2.08
C MET A 377 -24.37 4.53 2.81
N GLU A 378 -23.70 3.47 3.26
CA GLU A 378 -22.38 3.50 3.84
C GLU A 378 -21.59 2.27 3.37
N LEU A 379 -20.33 2.45 3.02
CA LEU A 379 -19.39 1.37 2.65
C LEU A 379 -18.06 1.65 3.32
N LEU A 380 -17.66 0.78 4.25
CA LEU A 380 -16.42 0.90 5.00
C LEU A 380 -15.56 -0.35 4.73
N GLY A 381 -14.36 -0.16 4.21
CA GLY A 381 -13.40 -1.23 3.90
C GLY A 381 -12.27 -1.33 4.92
N ASP A 382 -11.54 -2.44 4.86
CA ASP A 382 -10.36 -2.75 5.68
C ASP A 382 -10.57 -2.63 7.19
N LEU A 383 -11.78 -2.99 7.66
CA LEU A 383 -12.12 -2.99 9.07
C LEU A 383 -11.70 -4.30 9.74
N CYS A 384 -11.42 -4.23 11.03
CA CYS A 384 -11.25 -5.39 11.92
C CYS A 384 -10.32 -6.47 11.35
N PRO A 385 -9.06 -6.18 11.02
CA PRO A 385 -8.14 -7.16 10.47
C PRO A 385 -7.92 -8.33 11.43
N PHE A 386 -7.89 -9.55 10.88
CA PHE A 386 -7.60 -10.78 11.62
C PHE A 386 -6.82 -11.77 10.75
N GLU A 387 -6.19 -12.75 11.38
CA GLU A 387 -5.39 -13.78 10.72
C GLU A 387 -5.93 -15.17 11.05
N VAL A 388 -6.09 -16.00 10.02
CA VAL A 388 -6.44 -17.42 10.20
C VAL A 388 -5.18 -18.25 10.19
N VAL A 389 -5.02 -19.08 11.22
CA VAL A 389 -3.93 -20.05 11.38
C VAL A 389 -4.49 -21.48 11.40
N MET A 390 -3.72 -22.44 10.88
CA MET A 390 -4.24 -23.81 10.69
C MET A 390 -4.25 -24.66 11.95
N GLY A 391 -3.65 -24.22 13.04
CA GLY A 391 -3.58 -25.00 14.29
C GLY A 391 -2.93 -26.38 14.11
N SER A 392 -3.10 -27.25 15.13
CA SER A 392 -2.57 -28.62 15.12
C SER A 392 -3.42 -29.61 14.29
N TYR A 393 -4.47 -29.16 13.64
CA TYR A 393 -5.49 -30.03 13.02
C TYR A 393 -5.03 -30.74 11.74
N LEU A 394 -4.02 -30.22 11.06
CA LEU A 394 -3.57 -30.81 9.80
C LEU A 394 -2.09 -31.15 9.88
N ARG A 395 -1.81 -32.41 9.59
CA ARG A 395 -0.50 -33.09 9.58
C ARG A 395 0.67 -32.12 9.42
N GLU A 396 1.59 -32.11 10.39
CA GLU A 396 2.84 -31.33 10.44
C GLU A 396 3.73 -31.47 9.18
N ALA A 397 3.39 -32.36 8.27
CA ALA A 397 4.16 -32.71 7.07
C ALA A 397 3.78 -31.86 5.83
N LEU A 398 2.77 -30.99 5.89
CA LEU A 398 2.40 -30.13 4.76
C LEU A 398 2.72 -28.69 5.13
N ASP A 399 3.70 -28.10 4.45
CA ASP A 399 3.91 -26.65 4.47
C ASP A 399 2.67 -25.97 3.87
N TRP A 400 1.84 -25.41 4.75
CA TRP A 400 0.66 -24.64 4.35
C TRP A 400 1.13 -23.29 3.83
N TRP A 401 1.17 -23.17 2.51
CA TRP A 401 1.53 -21.92 1.84
C TRP A 401 0.35 -20.96 1.91
N GLU A 402 0.63 -19.73 2.26
CA GLU A 402 -0.40 -18.69 2.18
C GLU A 402 -0.93 -18.62 0.74
N ASP A 403 -2.25 -18.41 0.60
CA ASP A 403 -2.91 -18.20 -0.69
C ASP A 403 -3.05 -19.42 -1.64
N MET A 404 -2.81 -20.65 -1.19
CA MET A 404 -3.15 -21.84 -1.99
C MET A 404 -4.66 -21.99 -2.24
N ALA A 405 -5.48 -21.54 -1.30
CA ALA A 405 -6.93 -21.57 -1.37
C ALA A 405 -7.54 -20.41 -0.57
N ASN A 406 -8.79 -20.07 -0.84
CA ASN A 406 -9.54 -19.13 0.00
C ASN A 406 -10.35 -19.84 1.09
N TYR A 407 -10.59 -21.14 0.93
CA TYR A 407 -11.55 -21.89 1.71
C TYR A 407 -11.22 -23.37 1.69
N ILE A 408 -11.39 -24.07 2.81
CA ILE A 408 -11.26 -25.52 2.92
C ILE A 408 -12.61 -26.10 3.38
N GLU A 409 -13.15 -27.00 2.57
CA GLU A 409 -14.36 -27.76 2.90
C GLU A 409 -14.01 -29.05 3.65
N ASP A 410 -14.95 -29.59 4.39
CA ASP A 410 -14.85 -30.95 4.93
C ASP A 410 -14.95 -31.94 3.78
N PHE A 411 -13.98 -32.85 3.66
CA PHE A 411 -13.96 -33.85 2.62
C PHE A 411 -13.43 -35.21 3.12
N THR A 412 -13.82 -36.25 2.45
CA THR A 412 -13.32 -37.62 2.68
C THR A 412 -12.95 -38.27 1.35
N TRP A 413 -11.80 -38.93 1.30
CA TRP A 413 -11.38 -39.70 0.17
C TRP A 413 -11.80 -41.16 0.37
N GLN A 414 -12.44 -41.75 -0.63
CA GLN A 414 -12.71 -43.20 -0.66
C GLN A 414 -11.82 -43.83 -1.74
N PRO A 415 -11.12 -44.95 -1.45
CA PRO A 415 -10.38 -45.66 -2.47
C PRO A 415 -11.37 -46.17 -3.54
N VAL A 416 -11.10 -45.84 -4.79
CA VAL A 416 -11.83 -46.38 -5.94
C VAL A 416 -11.02 -47.57 -6.47
N GLU A 417 -11.64 -48.71 -6.64
CA GLU A 417 -10.99 -49.86 -7.28
C GLU A 417 -10.55 -49.45 -8.70
N PRO A 418 -9.36 -49.94 -9.16
CA PRO A 418 -8.91 -49.61 -10.51
C PRO A 418 -9.91 -50.16 -11.52
N ALA A 419 -10.31 -49.31 -12.49
CA ALA A 419 -11.21 -49.65 -13.57
C ALA A 419 -10.60 -50.65 -14.58
#